data_b00102c8b495cdf02f4ea52e02128e29
#
_entry.id   b00102c8b495cdf02f4ea52e02128e29
#
_cell.length_a   1.000
_cell.length_b   1.000
_cell.length_c   1.000
_cell.angle_alpha   90.00
_cell.angle_beta   90.00
_cell.angle_gamma   90.00
#
_symmetry.space_group_name_H-M   'P 1'
#
loop_
_entity.id
_entity.type
_entity.pdbx_description
1 polymer ?
#
loop_
_entity_poly.entity_id
_entity_poly.type
_entity_poly.pdbx_seq_one_letter_code
_entity_poly.pdbx_strand_id
1 'polypeptide(L)'
;MLSSLPTTETIGPSIMFSSTLQLPSLRLSVKSSCRFKTSGSSKAWLARHVNDPYVKLAERDNHRSRAAYKLQDIQEKHKIIKSGDFVIDLGAAPGGWSVMVSKILNFNKGGLLASIDLLDMEPVPTDAEANDGAIFIRGNFNSSAVRDELRSIARLPSGEIRQADVVLSDMLMNTTGHANTDHLKSMNICYDVLEYCKEYLRPGGHLLCKYFQGSDEKELLADAKQQFKTTKLVKPKSSRAESREMYLLCVNKLAPEPLQKPEAGSAEVV
;
A
#
# COMPACT_ATOMS: atom_id res chain seq x y z
N MET A 1 46.28 -51.14 28.41
CA MET A 1 45.74 -52.18 27.56
C MET A 1 45.29 -51.46 26.30
N LEU A 2 46.14 -51.33 25.28
CA LEU A 2 46.32 -52.22 24.13
C LEU A 2 44.97 -52.53 23.48
N SER A 3 44.66 -52.30 22.27
CA SER A 3 45.30 -52.39 20.97
C SER A 3 44.16 -52.17 19.96
N SER A 4 44.18 -51.81 18.76
CA SER A 4 45.14 -51.80 17.66
C SER A 4 44.40 -51.36 16.38
N LEU A 5 45.05 -50.59 15.57
CA LEU A 5 44.78 -50.47 14.13
C LEU A 5 45.22 -51.77 13.42
N PRO A 6 44.72 -52.05 12.24
CA PRO A 6 45.54 -51.86 11.03
C PRO A 6 44.76 -51.34 9.80
N THR A 7 45.37 -50.48 9.00
CA THR A 7 46.23 -50.64 7.80
C THR A 7 45.50 -50.93 6.46
N THR A 8 45.57 -49.93 5.58
CA THR A 8 46.03 -49.86 4.20
C THR A 8 45.59 -50.92 3.19
N GLU A 9 45.22 -50.42 2.03
CA GLU A 9 45.56 -50.81 0.64
C GLU A 9 44.51 -50.31 -0.32
N THR A 10 44.62 -49.88 -1.54
CA THR A 10 45.75 -49.81 -2.49
C THR A 10 45.25 -48.99 -3.67
N ILE A 11 46.16 -48.35 -4.30
CA ILE A 11 46.06 -47.53 -5.52
C ILE A 11 45.70 -48.40 -6.74
N GLY A 12 44.84 -47.88 -7.63
CA GLY A 12 44.62 -48.41 -8.96
C GLY A 12 44.17 -47.31 -9.95
N PRO A 13 44.44 -47.35 -11.22
CA PRO A 13 44.97 -46.24 -11.99
C PRO A 13 43.95 -45.39 -12.74
N SER A 14 44.36 -44.16 -13.01
CA SER A 14 43.81 -43.18 -13.94
C SER A 14 43.41 -43.76 -15.29
N ILE A 15 42.19 -43.48 -15.71
CA ILE A 15 41.83 -43.48 -17.13
C ILE A 15 41.35 -42.09 -17.50
N MET A 16 42.23 -41.35 -18.19
CA MET A 16 41.85 -40.14 -18.91
C MET A 16 40.99 -40.54 -20.12
N PHE A 17 39.76 -40.06 -20.17
CA PHE A 17 39.02 -39.93 -21.42
C PHE A 17 38.71 -38.47 -21.65
N SER A 18 39.53 -37.83 -22.45
CA SER A 18 39.26 -36.61 -23.16
C SER A 18 38.25 -36.89 -24.27
N SER A 19 37.04 -36.43 -24.14
CA SER A 19 36.12 -36.29 -25.27
C SER A 19 35.42 -34.94 -25.18
N THR A 20 36.00 -33.99 -25.91
CA THR A 20 35.41 -32.70 -26.25
C THR A 20 34.17 -32.95 -27.11
N LEU A 21 32.99 -32.95 -26.49
CA LEU A 21 31.73 -32.86 -27.20
C LEU A 21 31.43 -31.38 -27.45
N GLN A 22 31.73 -30.94 -28.67
CA GLN A 22 31.26 -29.69 -29.23
C GLN A 22 29.74 -29.79 -29.44
N LEU A 23 28.96 -29.11 -28.58
CA LEU A 23 27.53 -28.89 -28.79
C LEU A 23 27.36 -27.80 -29.86
N PRO A 24 26.54 -28.02 -30.90
CA PRO A 24 26.26 -26.99 -31.89
C PRO A 24 25.43 -25.87 -31.23
N SER A 25 25.91 -24.65 -31.36
CA SER A 25 25.20 -23.44 -30.95
C SER A 25 23.92 -23.28 -31.79
N LEU A 26 22.79 -23.71 -31.25
CA LEU A 26 21.46 -23.35 -31.76
C LEU A 26 21.23 -21.87 -31.47
N ARG A 27 21.52 -21.01 -32.44
CA ARG A 27 21.06 -19.65 -32.48
C ARG A 27 19.53 -19.66 -32.70
N LEU A 28 18.77 -19.66 -31.64
CA LEU A 28 17.34 -19.33 -31.70
C LEU A 28 17.21 -17.85 -32.05
N SER A 29 16.99 -17.57 -33.32
CA SER A 29 16.58 -16.28 -33.82
C SER A 29 15.09 -16.09 -33.45
N VAL A 30 14.81 -15.61 -32.26
CA VAL A 30 13.46 -15.18 -31.89
C VAL A 30 13.22 -13.79 -32.50
N LYS A 31 12.83 -13.77 -33.78
CA LYS A 31 12.18 -12.61 -34.38
C LYS A 31 10.71 -12.64 -33.98
N SER A 32 10.40 -12.34 -32.73
CA SER A 32 9.04 -11.98 -32.34
C SER A 32 8.92 -10.45 -32.33
N SER A 33 8.67 -9.91 -33.52
CA SER A 33 8.22 -8.52 -33.68
C SER A 33 6.73 -8.45 -33.35
N CYS A 34 6.38 -8.60 -32.08
CA CYS A 34 5.04 -8.25 -31.64
C CYS A 34 4.95 -6.71 -31.58
N ARG A 35 4.61 -6.08 -32.69
CA ARG A 35 4.26 -4.65 -32.74
C ARG A 35 2.91 -4.48 -32.02
N PHE A 36 2.94 -4.31 -30.70
CA PHE A 36 1.80 -3.74 -30.02
C PHE A 36 1.52 -2.35 -30.63
N LYS A 37 0.36 -2.20 -31.29
CA LYS A 37 -0.14 -0.89 -31.72
C LYS A 37 -0.47 -0.11 -30.42
N THR A 38 0.48 0.66 -29.90
CA THR A 38 0.23 1.57 -28.80
C THR A 38 -0.73 2.64 -29.27
N SER A 39 -1.87 2.79 -28.59
CA SER A 39 -2.83 3.86 -28.87
C SER A 39 -2.15 5.23 -28.70
N GLY A 40 -2.69 6.28 -29.35
CA GLY A 40 -2.17 7.64 -29.19
C GLY A 40 -2.11 8.10 -27.73
N SER A 41 -3.04 7.64 -26.92
CA SER A 41 -3.10 7.89 -25.48
C SER A 41 -1.94 7.24 -24.72
N SER A 42 -1.55 6.01 -25.08
CA SER A 42 -0.40 5.30 -24.47
C SER A 42 0.94 6.00 -24.80
N LYS A 43 1.10 6.51 -26.02
CA LYS A 43 2.30 7.26 -26.40
C LYS A 43 2.40 8.60 -25.66
N ALA A 44 1.30 9.32 -25.54
CA ALA A 44 1.25 10.57 -24.78
C ALA A 44 1.49 10.36 -23.29
N TRP A 45 1.00 9.26 -22.72
CA TRP A 45 1.28 8.88 -21.34
C TRP A 45 2.76 8.57 -21.13
N LEU A 46 3.36 7.75 -22.03
CA LEU A 46 4.79 7.39 -21.95
C LEU A 46 5.69 8.62 -22.07
N ALA A 47 5.41 9.53 -23.01
CA ALA A 47 6.16 10.77 -23.17
C ALA A 47 6.09 11.67 -21.92
N ARG A 48 4.92 11.76 -21.28
CA ARG A 48 4.75 12.49 -20.01
C ARG A 48 5.48 11.82 -18.87
N HIS A 49 5.51 10.48 -18.84
CA HIS A 49 6.20 9.72 -17.78
C HIS A 49 7.71 9.92 -17.85
N VAL A 50 8.32 9.75 -19.02
CA VAL A 50 9.77 9.89 -19.24
C VAL A 50 10.27 11.32 -18.95
N ASN A 51 9.45 12.34 -19.23
CA ASN A 51 9.81 13.74 -19.02
C ASN A 51 9.46 14.29 -17.63
N ASP A 52 8.86 13.48 -16.77
CA ASP A 52 8.43 13.91 -15.45
C ASP A 52 9.62 14.09 -14.50
N PRO A 53 9.84 15.28 -13.93
CA PRO A 53 10.95 15.52 -13.01
C PRO A 53 10.91 14.61 -11.77
N TYR A 54 9.72 14.30 -11.26
CA TYR A 54 9.55 13.44 -10.08
C TYR A 54 9.80 11.95 -10.38
N VAL A 55 9.67 11.50 -11.63
CA VAL A 55 10.10 10.15 -12.03
C VAL A 55 11.63 10.07 -11.94
N LYS A 56 12.35 11.04 -12.52
CA LYS A 56 13.83 11.11 -12.44
C LYS A 56 14.33 11.26 -11.01
N LEU A 57 13.62 12.05 -10.20
CA LEU A 57 13.92 12.18 -8.77
C LEU A 57 13.70 10.87 -8.03
N ALA A 58 12.62 10.14 -8.33
CA ALA A 58 12.33 8.86 -7.71
C ALA A 58 13.41 7.81 -8.00
N GLU A 59 13.91 7.76 -9.24
CA GLU A 59 15.04 6.91 -9.62
C GLU A 59 16.32 7.29 -8.84
N ARG A 60 16.63 8.59 -8.76
CA ARG A 60 17.81 9.09 -8.04
C ARG A 60 17.72 8.81 -6.53
N ASP A 61 16.55 9.03 -5.94
CA ASP A 61 16.33 8.92 -4.50
C ASP A 61 15.93 7.48 -4.09
N ASN A 62 16.00 6.54 -5.04
CA ASN A 62 15.67 5.12 -4.88
C ASN A 62 14.26 4.88 -4.33
N HIS A 63 13.31 5.70 -4.77
CA HIS A 63 11.89 5.51 -4.50
C HIS A 63 11.27 4.58 -5.55
N ARG A 64 10.40 3.66 -5.11
CA ARG A 64 9.69 2.71 -6.01
C ARG A 64 8.74 3.39 -6.99
N SER A 65 8.26 4.59 -6.65
CA SER A 65 7.39 5.38 -7.52
C SER A 65 7.43 6.86 -7.15
N ARG A 66 7.09 7.71 -8.11
CA ARG A 66 6.90 9.15 -7.87
C ARG A 66 5.77 9.47 -6.87
N ALA A 67 4.87 8.52 -6.62
CA ALA A 67 3.78 8.69 -5.65
C ALA A 67 4.30 8.97 -4.22
N ALA A 68 5.52 8.51 -3.89
CA ALA A 68 6.16 8.80 -2.61
C ALA A 68 6.22 10.30 -2.29
N TYR A 69 6.54 11.13 -3.28
CA TYR A 69 6.60 12.59 -3.09
C TYR A 69 5.25 13.23 -2.78
N LYS A 70 4.15 12.64 -3.27
CA LYS A 70 2.81 13.14 -2.95
C LYS A 70 2.49 12.96 -1.48
N LEU A 71 2.81 11.78 -0.92
CA LEU A 71 2.67 11.52 0.50
C LEU A 71 3.63 12.38 1.31
N GLN A 72 4.87 12.55 0.85
CA GLN A 72 5.87 13.40 1.50
C GLN A 72 5.38 14.84 1.64
N ASP A 73 4.89 15.47 0.55
CA ASP A 73 4.34 16.83 0.55
C ASP A 73 3.21 17.00 1.60
N ILE A 74 2.34 15.98 1.68
CA ILE A 74 1.21 15.99 2.61
C ILE A 74 1.69 15.79 4.04
N GLN A 75 2.61 14.85 4.25
CA GLN A 75 3.18 14.55 5.57
C GLN A 75 3.97 15.73 6.15
N GLU A 76 4.78 16.40 5.34
CA GLU A 76 5.53 17.59 5.77
C GLU A 76 4.59 18.70 6.29
N LYS A 77 3.47 18.90 5.61
CA LYS A 77 2.49 19.95 5.93
C LYS A 77 1.53 19.58 7.03
N HIS A 78 1.08 18.33 7.09
CA HIS A 78 -0.04 17.92 7.93
C HIS A 78 0.36 16.99 9.07
N LYS A 79 1.53 16.32 8.98
CA LYS A 79 2.12 15.46 10.03
C LYS A 79 1.13 14.41 10.56
N ILE A 80 0.44 13.74 9.63
CA ILE A 80 -0.60 12.76 9.95
C ILE A 80 -0.06 11.43 10.44
N ILE A 81 1.18 11.09 10.07
CA ILE A 81 1.86 9.84 10.45
C ILE A 81 2.93 10.18 11.49
N LYS A 82 2.99 9.40 12.57
CA LYS A 82 3.93 9.57 13.67
C LYS A 82 4.70 8.29 13.95
N SER A 83 5.81 8.42 14.65
CA SER A 83 6.58 7.28 15.16
C SER A 83 5.71 6.45 16.13
N GLY A 84 5.67 5.13 15.92
CA GLY A 84 4.88 4.21 16.73
C GLY A 84 3.43 4.01 16.26
N ASP A 85 2.99 4.72 15.22
CA ASP A 85 1.63 4.54 14.67
C ASP A 85 1.45 3.15 14.03
N PHE A 86 0.22 2.69 14.00
CA PHE A 86 -0.24 1.64 13.11
C PHE A 86 -0.85 2.26 11.86
N VAL A 87 -0.24 1.99 10.71
CA VAL A 87 -0.66 2.51 9.40
C VAL A 87 -1.14 1.38 8.51
N ILE A 88 -2.29 1.57 7.87
CA ILE A 88 -2.81 0.71 6.81
C ILE A 88 -2.66 1.45 5.48
N ASP A 89 -1.97 0.85 4.50
CA ASP A 89 -1.76 1.39 3.14
C ASP A 89 -2.55 0.54 2.14
N LEU A 90 -3.67 1.09 1.64
CA LEU A 90 -4.58 0.45 0.71
C LEU A 90 -4.21 0.82 -0.74
N GLY A 91 -4.00 -0.20 -1.59
CA GLY A 91 -3.46 0.00 -2.93
C GLY A 91 -1.97 0.29 -2.91
N ALA A 92 -1.24 -0.45 -2.09
CA ALA A 92 0.15 -0.18 -1.75
C ALA A 92 1.13 -0.37 -2.91
N ALA A 93 0.87 -1.32 -3.83
CA ALA A 93 1.80 -1.63 -4.93
C ALA A 93 2.07 -0.43 -5.85
N PRO A 94 3.32 -0.20 -6.27
CA PRO A 94 4.54 -0.99 -6.07
C PRO A 94 5.29 -0.71 -4.74
N GLY A 95 4.70 -0.01 -3.77
CA GLY A 95 5.27 0.21 -2.44
C GLY A 95 5.89 1.59 -2.23
N GLY A 96 5.56 2.57 -3.08
CA GLY A 96 6.10 3.93 -2.94
C GLY A 96 5.71 4.60 -1.62
N TRP A 97 4.45 4.49 -1.22
CA TRP A 97 3.97 5.03 0.04
C TRP A 97 4.43 4.18 1.23
N SER A 98 4.32 2.86 1.11
CA SER A 98 4.75 1.94 2.17
C SER A 98 6.22 2.13 2.56
N VAL A 99 7.14 2.30 1.59
CA VAL A 99 8.57 2.60 1.86
C VAL A 99 8.76 3.97 2.50
N MET A 100 7.96 4.97 2.12
CA MET A 100 8.02 6.29 2.75
C MET A 100 7.50 6.24 4.19
N VAL A 101 6.41 5.51 4.43
CA VAL A 101 5.82 5.30 5.76
C VAL A 101 6.80 4.58 6.68
N SER A 102 7.47 3.52 6.20
CA SER A 102 8.40 2.74 7.01
C SER A 102 9.55 3.58 7.58
N LYS A 103 9.98 4.62 6.88
CA LYS A 103 11.02 5.56 7.34
C LYS A 103 10.54 6.47 8.48
N ILE A 104 9.22 6.65 8.64
CA ILE A 104 8.62 7.48 9.70
C ILE A 104 8.28 6.63 10.91
N LEU A 105 7.76 5.42 10.65
CA LEU A 105 7.40 4.48 11.69
C LEU A 105 8.66 3.98 12.40
N ASN A 106 8.63 3.98 13.70
CA ASN A 106 9.65 3.32 14.51
C ASN A 106 9.07 1.98 14.98
N PHE A 107 9.45 0.89 14.32
CA PHE A 107 8.96 -0.44 14.62
C PHE A 107 9.37 -0.89 16.04
N ASN A 108 10.53 -0.45 16.52
CA ASN A 108 10.98 -0.70 17.90
C ASN A 108 10.12 0.02 18.97
N LYS A 109 9.31 1.02 18.55
CA LYS A 109 8.33 1.71 19.41
C LYS A 109 6.91 1.25 19.16
N GLY A 110 6.72 0.05 18.61
CA GLY A 110 5.40 -0.51 18.34
C GLY A 110 4.75 0.02 17.06
N GLY A 111 5.53 0.63 16.15
CA GLY A 111 5.05 0.96 14.81
C GLY A 111 4.63 -0.31 14.07
N LEU A 112 3.57 -0.21 13.28
CA LEU A 112 3.05 -1.31 12.46
C LEU A 112 2.59 -0.76 11.10
N LEU A 113 2.97 -1.44 10.02
CA LEU A 113 2.53 -1.14 8.67
C LEU A 113 1.88 -2.37 8.04
N ALA A 114 0.61 -2.25 7.68
CA ALA A 114 -0.09 -3.25 6.87
C ALA A 114 -0.32 -2.68 5.47
N SER A 115 0.39 -3.19 4.49
CA SER A 115 0.26 -2.82 3.08
C SER A 115 -0.62 -3.83 2.37
N ILE A 116 -1.69 -3.38 1.70
CA ILE A 116 -2.70 -4.25 1.08
C ILE A 116 -2.83 -3.90 -0.40
N ASP A 117 -2.68 -4.88 -1.30
CA ASP A 117 -2.87 -4.70 -2.75
C ASP A 117 -3.29 -6.01 -3.43
N LEU A 118 -3.92 -5.91 -4.59
CA LEU A 118 -4.20 -7.04 -5.49
C LEU A 118 -2.95 -7.53 -6.22
N LEU A 119 -2.01 -6.63 -6.48
CA LEU A 119 -0.74 -6.89 -7.15
C LEU A 119 0.34 -7.23 -6.14
N ASP A 120 1.33 -8.00 -6.57
CA ASP A 120 2.51 -8.29 -5.75
C ASP A 120 3.35 -7.02 -5.52
N MET A 121 4.00 -6.97 -4.38
CA MET A 121 4.86 -5.89 -3.98
C MET A 121 6.15 -6.44 -3.35
N GLU A 122 7.29 -5.85 -3.70
CA GLU A 122 8.56 -6.15 -3.04
C GLU A 122 8.48 -5.83 -1.54
N PRO A 123 9.14 -6.62 -0.67
CA PRO A 123 9.16 -6.37 0.77
C PRO A 123 9.59 -4.94 1.10
N VAL A 124 8.92 -4.31 2.05
CA VAL A 124 9.27 -2.96 2.52
C VAL A 124 10.52 -3.04 3.37
N PRO A 125 11.59 -2.25 3.09
CA PRO A 125 12.75 -2.19 3.95
C PRO A 125 12.38 -1.68 5.34
N THR A 126 12.83 -2.37 6.38
CA THR A 126 12.68 -1.95 7.78
C THR A 126 14.04 -1.87 8.45
N ASP A 127 14.14 -1.08 9.48
CA ASP A 127 15.31 -0.99 10.38
C ASP A 127 15.21 -1.96 11.57
N ALA A 128 14.15 -2.77 11.62
CA ALA A 128 13.96 -3.77 12.63
C ALA A 128 14.78 -5.04 12.32
N GLU A 129 15.45 -5.61 13.32
CA GLU A 129 16.30 -6.79 13.16
C GLU A 129 15.55 -8.04 12.63
N ALA A 130 14.22 -8.10 12.80
CA ALA A 130 13.39 -9.25 12.46
C ALA A 130 12.43 -9.01 11.26
N ASN A 131 12.50 -7.90 10.55
CA ASN A 131 11.48 -7.48 9.56
C ASN A 131 10.04 -7.40 10.15
N ASP A 132 9.92 -7.46 11.46
CA ASP A 132 8.66 -7.42 12.17
C ASP A 132 8.11 -5.99 12.14
N GLY A 133 6.87 -5.85 11.68
CA GLY A 133 6.17 -4.57 11.70
C GLY A 133 5.80 -3.99 10.33
N ALA A 134 6.41 -4.44 9.23
CA ALA A 134 5.97 -4.09 7.87
C ALA A 134 5.49 -5.35 7.15
N ILE A 135 4.18 -5.48 7.01
CA ILE A 135 3.54 -6.70 6.51
C ILE A 135 2.80 -6.38 5.22
N PHE A 136 2.90 -7.26 4.24
CA PHE A 136 2.16 -7.16 3.00
C PHE A 136 1.10 -8.25 2.93
N ILE A 137 -0.15 -7.85 2.68
CA ILE A 137 -1.30 -8.74 2.48
C ILE A 137 -1.75 -8.62 1.03
N ARG A 138 -1.64 -9.71 0.28
CA ARG A 138 -2.11 -9.73 -1.09
C ARG A 138 -3.59 -10.06 -1.16
N GLY A 139 -4.40 -9.12 -1.64
CA GLY A 139 -5.82 -9.36 -1.83
C GLY A 139 -6.66 -8.10 -1.88
N ASN A 140 -7.96 -8.30 -1.99
CA ASN A 140 -8.95 -7.23 -1.93
C ASN A 140 -9.20 -6.86 -0.47
N PHE A 141 -8.96 -5.60 -0.09
CA PHE A 141 -9.17 -5.10 1.28
C PHE A 141 -10.62 -5.28 1.80
N ASN A 142 -11.59 -5.43 0.89
CA ASN A 142 -12.98 -5.71 1.23
C ASN A 142 -13.29 -7.20 1.44
N SER A 143 -12.37 -8.12 1.09
CA SER A 143 -12.61 -9.55 1.28
C SER A 143 -12.47 -9.95 2.75
N SER A 144 -13.27 -10.92 3.20
CA SER A 144 -13.20 -11.46 4.57
C SER A 144 -11.82 -12.02 4.89
N ALA A 145 -11.21 -12.74 3.95
CA ALA A 145 -9.88 -13.35 4.14
C ALA A 145 -8.80 -12.30 4.47
N VAL A 146 -8.74 -11.20 3.70
CA VAL A 146 -7.79 -10.09 3.96
C VAL A 146 -8.10 -9.39 5.29
N ARG A 147 -9.38 -9.21 5.61
CA ARG A 147 -9.80 -8.61 6.89
C ARG A 147 -9.43 -9.50 8.08
N ASP A 148 -9.58 -10.82 7.95
CA ASP A 148 -9.21 -11.76 9.01
C ASP A 148 -7.70 -11.84 9.21
N GLU A 149 -6.93 -11.81 8.12
CA GLU A 149 -5.47 -11.72 8.18
C GLU A 149 -5.02 -10.41 8.85
N LEU A 150 -5.60 -9.27 8.46
CA LEU A 150 -5.32 -7.98 9.10
C LEU A 150 -5.65 -7.98 10.60
N ARG A 151 -6.78 -8.57 11.00
CA ARG A 151 -7.13 -8.70 12.41
C ARG A 151 -6.15 -9.60 13.18
N SER A 152 -5.61 -10.65 12.53
CA SER A 152 -4.57 -11.50 13.12
C SER A 152 -3.29 -10.72 13.39
N ILE A 153 -2.85 -9.92 12.41
CA ILE A 153 -1.66 -9.07 12.49
C ILE A 153 -1.82 -7.97 13.56
N ALA A 154 -3.01 -7.37 13.62
CA ALA A 154 -3.32 -6.29 14.55
C ALA A 154 -3.67 -6.78 15.98
N ARG A 155 -3.62 -8.09 16.24
CA ARG A 155 -3.97 -8.64 17.55
C ARG A 155 -2.86 -8.37 18.56
N LEU A 156 -3.24 -7.70 19.64
CA LEU A 156 -2.37 -7.45 20.78
C LEU A 156 -2.23 -8.70 21.66
N PRO A 157 -1.18 -8.78 22.50
CA PRO A 157 -1.04 -9.86 23.49
C PRO A 157 -2.24 -9.97 24.46
N SER A 158 -2.96 -8.87 24.69
CA SER A 158 -4.22 -8.85 25.46
C SER A 158 -5.38 -9.58 24.78
N GLY A 159 -5.27 -9.91 23.49
CA GLY A 159 -6.34 -10.46 22.66
C GLY A 159 -7.18 -9.41 21.95
N GLU A 160 -7.05 -8.14 22.29
CA GLU A 160 -7.72 -7.04 21.62
C GLU A 160 -7.15 -6.80 20.21
N ILE A 161 -7.97 -6.27 19.31
CA ILE A 161 -7.54 -5.85 17.97
C ILE A 161 -7.18 -4.38 18.02
N ARG A 162 -5.91 -4.06 17.74
CA ARG A 162 -5.45 -2.69 17.59
C ARG A 162 -6.07 -2.10 16.33
N GLN A 163 -6.74 -0.96 16.47
CA GLN A 163 -7.20 -0.17 15.32
C GLN A 163 -6.04 0.69 14.80
N ALA A 164 -6.07 1.00 13.51
CA ALA A 164 -5.06 1.83 12.86
C ALA A 164 -5.12 3.29 13.35
N ASP A 165 -3.97 3.92 13.43
CA ASP A 165 -3.81 5.35 13.66
C ASP A 165 -4.05 6.14 12.38
N VAL A 166 -3.64 5.56 11.23
CA VAL A 166 -3.77 6.17 9.91
C VAL A 166 -4.17 5.13 8.87
N VAL A 167 -5.12 5.50 8.02
CA VAL A 167 -5.45 4.77 6.79
C VAL A 167 -5.03 5.63 5.59
N LEU A 168 -4.26 5.05 4.70
CA LEU A 168 -3.81 5.65 3.44
C LEU A 168 -4.45 4.91 2.28
N SER A 169 -4.77 5.62 1.20
CA SER A 169 -5.24 5.01 -0.05
C SER A 169 -4.77 5.82 -1.26
N ASP A 170 -3.84 5.24 -2.03
CA ASP A 170 -3.46 5.73 -3.36
C ASP A 170 -4.12 4.91 -4.49
N MET A 171 -5.18 4.16 -4.14
CA MET A 171 -5.92 3.33 -5.08
C MET A 171 -6.52 4.14 -6.22
N LEU A 172 -6.51 3.54 -7.40
CA LEU A 172 -7.21 4.04 -8.56
C LEU A 172 -7.65 2.86 -9.41
N MET A 173 -8.92 2.86 -9.79
CA MET A 173 -9.39 1.88 -10.77
C MET A 173 -8.80 2.17 -12.15
N ASN A 174 -8.75 1.15 -13.02
CA ASN A 174 -8.33 1.33 -14.40
C ASN A 174 -9.10 2.49 -15.05
N THR A 175 -8.36 3.51 -15.46
CA THR A 175 -8.93 4.71 -16.08
C THR A 175 -9.44 4.39 -17.46
N THR A 176 -10.63 4.90 -17.79
CA THR A 176 -11.26 4.76 -19.10
C THR A 176 -10.85 5.88 -20.06
N GLY A 177 -10.30 6.96 -19.51
CA GLY A 177 -10.05 8.21 -20.24
C GLY A 177 -11.27 9.14 -20.32
N HIS A 178 -12.45 8.69 -19.87
CA HIS A 178 -13.65 9.51 -19.76
C HIS A 178 -13.72 10.15 -18.37
N ALA A 179 -13.61 11.47 -18.33
CA ALA A 179 -13.45 12.25 -17.11
C ALA A 179 -14.52 11.93 -16.03
N ASN A 180 -15.79 11.89 -16.42
CA ASN A 180 -16.88 11.64 -15.46
C ASN A 180 -16.90 10.20 -14.97
N THR A 181 -16.67 9.22 -15.86
CA THR A 181 -16.61 7.81 -15.47
C THR A 181 -15.46 7.54 -14.50
N ASP A 182 -14.29 8.11 -14.77
CA ASP A 182 -13.12 7.95 -13.93
C ASP A 182 -13.30 8.65 -12.57
N HIS A 183 -13.97 9.81 -12.57
CA HIS A 183 -14.37 10.48 -11.32
C HIS A 183 -15.28 9.60 -10.48
N LEU A 184 -16.43 9.15 -11.03
CA LEU A 184 -17.39 8.31 -10.30
C LEU A 184 -16.77 7.03 -9.75
N LYS A 185 -15.89 6.36 -10.53
CA LYS A 185 -15.15 5.20 -10.05
C LYS A 185 -14.25 5.52 -8.86
N SER A 186 -13.58 6.68 -8.89
CA SER A 186 -12.73 7.10 -7.78
C SER A 186 -13.53 7.48 -6.53
N MET A 187 -14.73 8.03 -6.70
CA MET A 187 -15.66 8.32 -5.61
C MET A 187 -16.10 7.04 -4.89
N ASN A 188 -16.46 5.98 -5.65
CA ASN A 188 -16.82 4.70 -5.07
C ASN A 188 -15.70 4.14 -4.19
N ILE A 189 -14.43 4.24 -4.65
CA ILE A 189 -13.28 3.84 -3.82
C ILE A 189 -13.23 4.66 -2.52
N CYS A 190 -13.45 5.97 -2.59
CA CYS A 190 -13.44 6.81 -1.40
C CYS A 190 -14.54 6.42 -0.41
N TYR A 191 -15.74 6.10 -0.89
CA TYR A 191 -16.83 5.62 -0.03
C TYR A 191 -16.52 4.27 0.60
N ASP A 192 -15.95 3.32 -0.17
CA ASP A 192 -15.50 2.03 0.36
C ASP A 192 -14.44 2.21 1.47
N VAL A 193 -13.50 3.15 1.26
CA VAL A 193 -12.45 3.46 2.25
C VAL A 193 -13.02 4.18 3.48
N LEU A 194 -14.00 5.08 3.32
CA LEU A 194 -14.69 5.72 4.44
C LEU A 194 -15.46 4.68 5.28
N GLU A 195 -16.11 3.72 4.62
CA GLU A 195 -16.77 2.61 5.32
C GLU A 195 -15.77 1.71 6.06
N TYR A 196 -14.66 1.38 5.39
CA TYR A 196 -13.55 0.63 6.00
C TYR A 196 -13.01 1.33 7.26
N CYS A 197 -12.90 2.65 7.24
CA CYS A 197 -12.43 3.43 8.39
C CYS A 197 -13.36 3.34 9.60
N LYS A 198 -14.64 3.04 9.44
CA LYS A 198 -15.54 2.87 10.59
C LYS A 198 -15.08 1.76 11.51
N GLU A 199 -14.60 0.66 10.93
CA GLU A 199 -14.15 -0.54 11.66
C GLU A 199 -12.66 -0.47 12.05
N TYR A 200 -11.80 -0.13 11.09
CA TYR A 200 -10.34 -0.31 11.22
C TYR A 200 -9.58 0.92 11.72
N LEU A 201 -10.14 2.12 11.62
CA LEU A 201 -9.50 3.34 12.09
C LEU A 201 -9.99 3.72 13.50
N ARG A 202 -9.08 3.98 14.42
CA ARG A 202 -9.44 4.38 15.79
C ARG A 202 -10.05 5.79 15.84
N PRO A 203 -10.84 6.13 16.89
CA PRO A 203 -11.16 7.52 17.20
C PRO A 203 -9.88 8.36 17.32
N GLY A 204 -9.90 9.58 16.77
CA GLY A 204 -8.72 10.45 16.66
C GLY A 204 -7.74 10.09 15.54
N GLY A 205 -7.95 8.98 14.82
CA GLY A 205 -7.14 8.58 13.67
C GLY A 205 -7.35 9.46 12.44
N HIS A 206 -6.54 9.22 11.40
CA HIS A 206 -6.48 10.03 10.19
C HIS A 206 -6.67 9.18 8.94
N LEU A 207 -7.29 9.79 7.90
CA LEU A 207 -7.46 9.17 6.58
C LEU A 207 -6.86 10.09 5.51
N LEU A 208 -6.15 9.50 4.56
CA LEU A 208 -5.75 10.13 3.31
C LEU A 208 -6.17 9.24 2.14
N CYS A 209 -7.06 9.72 1.28
CA CYS A 209 -7.58 8.96 0.15
C CYS A 209 -7.52 9.75 -1.14
N LYS A 210 -6.97 9.13 -2.20
CA LYS A 210 -6.92 9.73 -3.54
C LYS A 210 -8.25 9.60 -4.26
N TYR A 211 -8.60 10.64 -5.02
CA TYR A 211 -9.71 10.65 -5.95
C TYR A 211 -9.43 11.53 -7.18
N PHE A 212 -10.25 11.43 -8.19
CA PHE A 212 -10.23 12.35 -9.32
C PHE A 212 -11.28 13.43 -9.14
N GLN A 213 -10.87 14.67 -9.38
CA GLN A 213 -11.69 15.86 -9.31
C GLN A 213 -12.92 15.79 -10.23
N GLY A 214 -14.10 16.19 -9.74
CA GLY A 214 -15.35 16.18 -10.48
C GLY A 214 -16.52 16.79 -9.71
N SER A 215 -17.77 16.45 -10.11
CA SER A 215 -19.00 17.06 -9.62
C SER A 215 -19.31 16.76 -8.15
N ASP A 216 -18.95 15.55 -7.67
CA ASP A 216 -19.48 14.99 -6.42
C ASP A 216 -18.57 15.23 -5.21
N GLU A 217 -17.57 16.13 -5.35
CA GLU A 217 -16.62 16.48 -4.28
C GLU A 217 -17.31 17.04 -3.03
N LYS A 218 -18.39 17.82 -3.21
CA LYS A 218 -19.11 18.42 -2.09
C LYS A 218 -19.82 17.37 -1.26
N GLU A 219 -20.39 16.35 -1.92
CA GLU A 219 -21.07 15.24 -1.28
C GLU A 219 -20.06 14.37 -0.50
N LEU A 220 -18.96 13.98 -1.12
CA LEU A 220 -17.88 13.27 -0.45
C LEU A 220 -17.39 14.01 0.81
N LEU A 221 -17.20 15.33 0.71
CA LEU A 221 -16.80 16.15 1.86
C LEU A 221 -17.87 16.19 2.95
N ALA A 222 -19.15 16.22 2.58
CA ALA A 222 -20.25 16.22 3.54
C ALA A 222 -20.29 14.90 4.32
N ASP A 223 -20.15 13.76 3.62
CA ASP A 223 -20.15 12.44 4.24
C ASP A 223 -18.90 12.21 5.11
N ALA A 224 -17.74 12.67 4.64
CA ALA A 224 -16.52 12.59 5.44
C ALA A 224 -16.61 13.44 6.74
N LYS A 225 -17.30 14.59 6.72
CA LYS A 225 -17.53 15.43 7.91
C LYS A 225 -18.39 14.77 8.97
N GLN A 226 -19.21 13.78 8.61
CA GLN A 226 -19.99 13.01 9.59
C GLN A 226 -19.09 12.08 10.42
N GLN A 227 -17.93 11.71 9.89
CA GLN A 227 -17.01 10.77 10.53
C GLN A 227 -15.75 11.44 11.11
N PHE A 228 -15.38 12.64 10.64
CA PHE A 228 -14.11 13.29 11.00
C PHE A 228 -14.30 14.75 11.43
N LYS A 229 -13.53 15.16 12.44
CA LYS A 229 -13.55 16.55 12.95
C LYS A 229 -13.13 17.57 11.89
N THR A 230 -12.17 17.21 11.03
CA THR A 230 -11.64 18.11 9.99
C THR A 230 -11.47 17.33 8.69
N THR A 231 -12.03 17.88 7.61
CA THR A 231 -11.87 17.35 6.25
C THR A 231 -11.38 18.43 5.32
N LYS A 232 -10.42 18.08 4.45
CA LYS A 232 -9.83 19.02 3.48
C LYS A 232 -9.57 18.30 2.15
N LEU A 233 -9.69 19.03 1.05
CA LEU A 233 -9.20 18.59 -0.25
C LEU A 233 -7.78 19.15 -0.44
N VAL A 234 -6.84 18.28 -0.74
CA VAL A 234 -5.42 18.62 -0.84
C VAL A 234 -4.87 18.22 -2.20
N LYS A 235 -4.15 19.13 -2.85
CA LYS A 235 -3.35 18.84 -4.03
C LYS A 235 -1.88 18.95 -3.66
N PRO A 236 -1.10 17.85 -3.67
CA PRO A 236 0.34 17.88 -3.41
C PRO A 236 1.07 18.72 -4.47
N LYS A 237 2.17 19.37 -4.08
CA LYS A 237 3.00 20.15 -5.01
C LYS A 237 3.62 19.27 -6.10
N SER A 238 3.93 18.03 -5.78
CA SER A 238 4.44 17.01 -6.69
C SER A 238 3.39 16.44 -7.65
N SER A 239 2.09 16.77 -7.48
CA SER A 239 1.07 16.47 -8.48
C SER A 239 1.25 17.39 -9.69
N ARG A 240 1.10 16.81 -10.90
CA ARG A 240 1.14 17.60 -12.15
C ARG A 240 0.01 18.63 -12.15
N ALA A 241 0.27 19.80 -12.70
CA ALA A 241 -0.72 20.88 -12.74
C ALA A 241 -2.00 20.46 -13.47
N GLU A 242 -1.85 19.75 -14.58
CA GLU A 242 -2.95 19.25 -15.42
C GLU A 242 -3.63 17.99 -14.86
N SER A 243 -3.06 17.36 -13.82
CA SER A 243 -3.65 16.16 -13.22
C SER A 243 -4.91 16.51 -12.42
N ARG A 244 -5.95 15.72 -12.62
CA ARG A 244 -7.20 15.81 -11.85
C ARG A 244 -7.12 15.07 -10.51
N GLU A 245 -5.97 14.50 -10.18
CA GLU A 245 -5.75 13.83 -8.90
C GLU A 245 -5.81 14.82 -7.73
N MET A 246 -6.64 14.51 -6.77
CA MET A 246 -6.80 15.20 -5.50
C MET A 246 -6.78 14.19 -4.36
N TYR A 247 -6.59 14.67 -3.16
CA TYR A 247 -6.62 13.86 -1.96
C TYR A 247 -7.64 14.41 -0.98
N LEU A 248 -8.51 13.52 -0.50
CA LEU A 248 -9.35 13.75 0.67
C LEU A 248 -8.49 13.48 1.91
N LEU A 249 -8.20 14.53 2.67
CA LEU A 249 -7.54 14.44 3.96
C LEU A 249 -8.56 14.61 5.08
N CYS A 250 -8.71 13.59 5.91
CA CYS A 250 -9.59 13.58 7.06
C CYS A 250 -8.75 13.43 8.33
N VAL A 251 -8.96 14.32 9.28
CA VAL A 251 -8.18 14.39 10.53
C VAL A 251 -9.08 14.25 11.73
N ASN A 252 -8.67 13.43 12.69
CA ASN A 252 -9.37 13.15 13.94
C ASN A 252 -10.75 12.52 13.69
N LYS A 253 -10.78 11.20 13.43
CA LYS A 253 -12.01 10.42 13.38
C LYS A 253 -12.82 10.64 14.66
N LEU A 254 -14.11 10.87 14.53
CA LEU A 254 -15.03 11.01 15.66
C LEU A 254 -15.21 9.65 16.36
N ALA A 255 -15.45 9.67 17.65
CA ALA A 255 -15.88 8.49 18.37
C ALA A 255 -17.31 8.10 17.90
N PRO A 256 -17.65 6.80 17.84
CA PRO A 256 -19.03 6.41 17.61
C PRO A 256 -19.91 7.00 18.71
N GLU A 257 -21.10 7.47 18.31
CA GLU A 257 -22.08 7.92 19.31
C GLU A 257 -22.41 6.76 20.26
N PRO A 258 -22.45 7.00 21.58
CA PRO A 258 -22.87 5.97 22.52
C PRO A 258 -24.30 5.53 22.14
N LEU A 259 -24.52 4.22 22.02
CA LEU A 259 -25.86 3.67 21.83
C LEU A 259 -26.77 4.28 22.92
N GLN A 260 -27.76 5.07 22.51
CA GLN A 260 -28.78 5.51 23.43
C GLN A 260 -29.43 4.27 24.03
N LYS A 261 -29.29 4.08 25.34
CA LYS A 261 -30.02 3.03 26.05
C LYS A 261 -31.52 3.30 25.76
N PRO A 262 -32.28 2.29 25.33
CA PRO A 262 -33.73 2.47 25.24
C PRO A 262 -34.20 2.99 26.58
N GLU A 263 -34.89 4.13 26.57
CA GLU A 263 -35.57 4.66 27.77
C GLU A 263 -36.46 3.53 28.28
N ALA A 264 -36.23 3.13 29.53
CA ALA A 264 -37.07 2.18 30.20
C ALA A 264 -38.46 2.79 30.24
N GLY A 265 -39.34 2.31 29.34
CA GLY A 265 -40.71 2.76 29.27
C GLY A 265 -41.31 2.71 30.65
N SER A 266 -41.75 3.87 31.13
CA SER A 266 -42.62 3.99 32.29
C SER A 266 -43.83 3.07 32.04
N ALA A 267 -43.83 1.91 32.71
CA ALA A 267 -45.03 1.10 32.82
C ALA A 267 -46.02 1.93 33.64
N GLU A 268 -46.94 2.60 32.98
CA GLU A 268 -48.17 3.03 33.62
C GLU A 268 -48.91 1.82 34.14
N VAL A 269 -48.92 1.67 35.45
CA VAL A 269 -49.81 0.75 36.16
C VAL A 269 -51.21 1.42 36.18
N VAL A 270 -52.11 0.83 35.41
CA VAL A 270 -53.55 1.08 35.54
C VAL A 270 -54.14 0.00 36.44
#